data_54268b3fbeb5a140b832b00df0bee270
#
_entry.id   54268b3fbeb5a140b832b00df0bee270
#
_cell.length_a   1.000
_cell.length_b   1.000
_cell.length_c   1.000
_cell.angle_alpha   90.00
_cell.angle_beta   90.00
_cell.angle_gamma   90.00
#
_symmetry.space_group_name_H-M   'P 1'
#
loop_
_entity.id
_entity.type
_entity.pdbx_description
1 polymer ?
#
loop_
_entity_poly.entity_id
_entity_poly.type
_entity_poly.pdbx_seq_one_letter_code
_entity_poly.pdbx_strand_id
1 'polypeptide(L)'
;MNKTELIAATAEKAGITKKDAERIVGAAFDTITAALAAGERVQLSGFGIFEVKTREARMGRNPKTKESIEIPASKLPSFKASKALKDTVSK
;
A
#
# COMPACT_ATOMS: atom_id res chain seq x y z
N MET A 1 -14.91 -5.62 -3.06
CA MET A 1 -14.06 -6.06 -4.20
C MET A 1 -12.78 -6.68 -3.65
N ASN A 2 -12.42 -7.84 -4.14
CA ASN A 2 -11.16 -8.49 -3.79
C ASN A 2 -10.21 -8.46 -5.00
N LYS A 3 -9.02 -9.06 -4.86
CA LYS A 3 -8.03 -9.07 -5.94
C LYS A 3 -8.56 -9.79 -7.19
N THR A 4 -9.26 -10.90 -7.01
CA THR A 4 -9.84 -11.67 -8.13
C THR A 4 -10.86 -10.84 -8.90
N GLU A 5 -11.73 -10.13 -8.20
CA GLU A 5 -12.71 -9.24 -8.83
C GLU A 5 -12.05 -8.04 -9.50
N LEU A 6 -11.00 -7.50 -8.90
CA LEU A 6 -10.22 -6.42 -9.50
C LEU A 6 -9.59 -6.87 -10.81
N ILE A 7 -9.02 -8.06 -10.85
CA ILE A 7 -8.41 -8.64 -12.05
C ILE A 7 -9.47 -8.80 -13.16
N ALA A 8 -10.63 -9.32 -12.82
CA ALA A 8 -11.72 -9.52 -13.79
C ALA A 8 -12.19 -8.18 -14.35
N ALA A 9 -12.41 -7.20 -13.51
CA ALA A 9 -12.83 -5.85 -13.93
C ALA A 9 -11.77 -5.16 -14.79
N THR A 10 -10.50 -5.33 -14.45
CA THR A 10 -9.39 -4.78 -15.20
C THR A 10 -9.30 -5.41 -16.60
N ALA A 11 -9.46 -6.72 -16.67
CA ALA A 11 -9.45 -7.45 -17.95
C ALA A 11 -10.53 -6.93 -18.89
N GLU A 12 -11.74 -6.74 -18.39
CA GLU A 12 -12.86 -6.23 -19.16
C GLU A 12 -12.60 -4.80 -19.64
N LYS A 13 -12.16 -3.95 -18.74
CA LYS A 13 -11.90 -2.54 -19.04
C LYS A 13 -10.76 -2.34 -20.04
N ALA A 14 -9.73 -3.15 -19.93
CA ALA A 14 -8.55 -3.08 -20.81
C ALA A 14 -8.72 -3.86 -22.12
N GLY A 15 -9.76 -4.67 -22.23
CA GLY A 15 -9.97 -5.51 -23.40
C GLY A 15 -8.96 -6.64 -23.55
N ILE A 16 -8.53 -7.21 -22.44
CA ILE A 16 -7.55 -8.30 -22.39
C ILE A 16 -8.14 -9.51 -21.67
N THR A 17 -7.45 -10.65 -21.75
CA THR A 17 -7.88 -11.85 -21.05
C THR A 17 -7.66 -11.71 -19.55
N LYS A 18 -8.40 -12.48 -18.76
CA LYS A 18 -8.21 -12.52 -17.30
C LYS A 18 -6.80 -12.98 -16.94
N LYS A 19 -6.24 -13.91 -17.73
CA LYS A 19 -4.87 -14.40 -17.52
C LYS A 19 -3.85 -13.30 -17.68
N ASP A 20 -3.98 -12.48 -18.73
CA ASP A 20 -3.09 -11.33 -18.95
C ASP A 20 -3.28 -10.27 -17.88
N ALA A 21 -4.53 -10.00 -17.49
CA ALA A 21 -4.82 -9.04 -16.43
C ALA A 21 -4.24 -9.48 -15.09
N GLU A 22 -4.32 -10.77 -14.76
CA GLU A 22 -3.72 -11.31 -13.54
C GLU A 22 -2.21 -11.07 -13.50
N ARG A 23 -1.54 -11.35 -14.63
CA ARG A 23 -0.11 -11.13 -14.74
C ARG A 23 0.27 -9.66 -14.61
N ILE A 24 -0.46 -8.79 -15.28
CA ILE A 24 -0.17 -7.34 -15.28
C ILE A 24 -0.46 -6.71 -13.91
N VAL A 25 -1.61 -7.03 -13.32
CA VAL A 25 -1.98 -6.52 -12.00
C VAL A 25 -0.99 -7.01 -10.94
N GLY A 26 -0.64 -8.31 -10.99
CA GLY A 26 0.35 -8.87 -10.08
C GLY A 26 1.70 -8.21 -10.20
N ALA A 27 2.18 -7.99 -11.43
CA ALA A 27 3.45 -7.31 -11.68
C ALA A 27 3.44 -5.86 -11.16
N ALA A 28 2.32 -5.15 -11.31
CA ALA A 28 2.18 -3.78 -10.81
C ALA A 28 2.30 -3.75 -9.29
N PHE A 29 1.59 -4.61 -8.58
CA PHE A 29 1.65 -4.67 -7.12
C PHE A 29 3.02 -5.14 -6.63
N ASP A 30 3.65 -6.10 -7.30
CA ASP A 30 4.99 -6.56 -6.96
C ASP A 30 6.01 -5.44 -7.13
N THR A 31 5.88 -4.62 -8.16
CA THR A 31 6.74 -3.47 -8.41
C THR A 31 6.59 -2.42 -7.31
N ILE A 32 5.35 -2.13 -6.91
CA ILE A 32 5.08 -1.19 -5.82
C ILE A 32 5.68 -1.73 -4.51
N THR A 33 5.48 -3.01 -4.24
CA THR A 33 6.00 -3.66 -3.04
C THR A 33 7.53 -3.59 -2.99
N ALA A 34 8.20 -3.87 -4.10
CA ALA A 34 9.66 -3.82 -4.19
C ALA A 34 10.18 -2.41 -3.98
N ALA A 35 9.52 -1.40 -4.55
CA ALA A 35 9.90 -0.01 -4.36
C ALA A 35 9.78 0.41 -2.89
N LEU A 36 8.70 0.05 -2.24
CA LEU A 36 8.48 0.35 -0.82
C LEU A 36 9.47 -0.39 0.07
N ALA A 37 9.82 -1.62 -0.27
CA ALA A 37 10.83 -2.39 0.46
C ALA A 37 12.21 -1.72 0.37
N ALA A 38 12.50 -1.05 -0.75
CA ALA A 38 13.73 -0.29 -0.94
C ALA A 38 13.67 1.12 -0.34
N GLY A 39 12.55 1.50 0.26
CA GLY A 39 12.36 2.81 0.86
C GLY A 39 11.95 3.90 -0.12
N GLU A 40 11.61 3.53 -1.34
CA GLU A 40 11.16 4.49 -2.36
C GLU A 40 9.68 4.81 -2.22
N ARG A 41 9.36 6.07 -2.43
CA ARG A 41 7.97 6.51 -2.52
C ARG A 41 7.43 6.26 -3.92
N VAL A 42 6.21 5.75 -4.01
CA VAL A 42 5.54 5.50 -5.29
C VAL A 42 4.42 6.52 -5.46
N GLN A 43 4.62 7.46 -6.36
CA GLN A 43 3.65 8.52 -6.62
C GLN A 43 2.88 8.21 -7.91
N LEU A 44 1.56 8.03 -7.75
CA LEU A 44 0.65 7.75 -8.87
C LEU A 44 -0.25 8.96 -9.07
N SER A 45 0.03 9.70 -10.13
CA SER A 45 -0.72 10.93 -10.45
C SER A 45 -2.22 10.65 -10.57
N GLY A 46 -3.03 11.45 -9.87
CA GLY A 46 -4.48 11.32 -9.89
C GLY A 46 -5.03 10.18 -9.03
N PHE A 47 -4.17 9.38 -8.42
CA PHE A 47 -4.60 8.27 -7.56
C PHE A 47 -4.14 8.47 -6.11
N GLY A 48 -2.84 8.52 -5.88
CA GLY A 48 -2.29 8.70 -4.55
C GLY A 48 -0.82 8.40 -4.46
N ILE A 49 -0.32 8.40 -3.25
CA ILE A 49 1.09 8.18 -2.96
C ILE A 49 1.22 7.05 -1.96
N PHE A 50 2.02 6.04 -2.31
CA PHE A 50 2.47 5.02 -1.38
C PHE A 50 3.83 5.44 -0.83
N GLU A 51 3.99 5.40 0.46
CA GLU A 51 5.25 5.76 1.10
C GLU A 51 5.51 4.89 2.32
N VAL A 52 6.74 4.89 2.79
CA VAL A 52 7.14 4.14 3.97
C VAL A 52 7.36 5.13 5.11
N LYS A 53 6.63 4.92 6.20
CA LYS A 53 6.83 5.66 7.43
C LYS A 53 7.71 4.85 8.35
N THR A 54 8.71 5.50 8.94
CA THR A 54 9.60 4.86 9.89
C THR A 54 9.23 5.29 11.29
N ARG A 55 9.07 4.32 12.18
CA ARG A 55 8.92 4.57 13.61
C ARG A 55 10.24 4.25 14.27
N GLU A 56 10.78 5.20 14.99
CA GLU A 56 12.02 5.00 15.73
C GLU A 56 11.81 4.05 16.91
N ALA A 57 12.87 3.34 17.29
CA ALA A 57 12.87 2.55 18.50
C ALA A 57 12.58 3.44 19.71
N ARG A 58 11.78 2.97 20.62
CA ARG A 58 11.41 3.72 21.83
C ARG A 58 11.23 2.79 23.00
N MET A 59 11.26 3.36 24.20
CA MET A 59 10.94 2.64 25.42
C MET A 59 9.44 2.75 25.68
N GLY A 60 8.80 1.61 25.86
CA GLY A 60 7.42 1.52 26.26
C GLY A 60 7.30 0.95 27.65
N ARG A 61 6.11 0.91 28.21
CA ARG A 61 5.86 0.33 29.53
C ARG A 61 4.82 -0.77 29.40
N ASN A 62 5.13 -1.93 29.98
CA ASN A 62 4.19 -3.04 30.04
C ASN A 62 3.09 -2.69 31.05
N PRO A 63 1.82 -2.58 30.66
CA PRO A 63 0.74 -2.20 31.56
C PRO A 63 0.47 -3.19 32.69
N LYS A 64 0.84 -4.47 32.52
CA LYS A 64 0.66 -5.51 33.56
C LYS A 64 1.76 -5.51 34.59
N THR A 65 3.01 -5.41 34.16
CA THR A 65 4.18 -5.50 35.04
C THR A 65 4.77 -4.15 35.39
N LYS A 66 4.40 -3.11 34.63
CA LYS A 66 4.95 -1.75 34.73
C LYS A 66 6.46 -1.68 34.44
N GLU A 67 6.99 -2.71 33.82
CA GLU A 67 8.38 -2.75 33.38
C GLU A 67 8.55 -2.00 32.06
N SER A 68 9.69 -1.33 31.92
CA SER A 68 10.06 -0.71 30.65
C SER A 68 10.45 -1.79 29.65
N ILE A 69 9.88 -1.72 28.45
CA ILE A 69 10.20 -2.61 27.34
C ILE A 69 10.70 -1.79 26.16
N GLU A 70 11.64 -2.34 25.43
CA GLU A 70 12.12 -1.73 24.20
C GLU A 70 11.18 -2.07 23.06
N ILE A 71 10.65 -1.03 22.39
CA ILE A 71 9.85 -1.19 21.19
C ILE A 71 10.79 -0.93 20.02
N PRO A 72 11.10 -1.95 19.19
CA PRO A 72 12.07 -1.80 18.12
C PRO A 72 11.57 -0.84 17.03
N ALA A 73 12.50 -0.25 16.29
CA ALA A 73 12.19 0.54 15.11
C ALA A 73 11.44 -0.32 14.10
N SER A 74 10.46 0.26 13.44
CA SER A 74 9.67 -0.43 12.43
C SER A 74 9.41 0.46 11.23
N LYS A 75 9.15 -0.16 10.09
CA LYS A 75 8.78 0.52 8.85
C LYS A 75 7.36 0.10 8.49
N LEU A 76 6.53 1.07 8.16
CA LEU A 76 5.13 0.82 7.83
C LEU A 76 4.79 1.42 6.47
N PRO A 77 4.19 0.63 5.57
CA PRO A 77 3.67 1.20 4.33
C PRO A 77 2.45 2.08 4.64
N SER A 78 2.32 3.17 3.92
CA SER A 78 1.24 4.13 4.09
C SER A 78 0.74 4.58 2.73
N PHE A 79 -0.56 4.78 2.61
CA PHE A 79 -1.17 5.29 1.39
C PHE A 79 -1.87 6.62 1.68
N LYS A 80 -1.59 7.61 0.83
CA LYS A 80 -2.26 8.91 0.91
C LYS A 80 -2.98 9.17 -0.41
N ALA A 81 -4.30 9.25 -0.36
CA ALA A 81 -5.12 9.49 -1.55
C ALA A 81 -4.86 10.87 -2.13
N SER A 82 -4.87 10.96 -3.47
CA SER A 82 -4.79 12.23 -4.18
C SER A 82 -6.09 13.02 -3.99
N LYS A 83 -6.02 14.32 -4.26
CA LYS A 83 -7.22 15.17 -4.24
C LYS A 83 -8.26 14.68 -5.25
N ALA A 84 -7.82 14.31 -6.45
CA ALA A 84 -8.72 13.79 -7.47
C ALA A 84 -9.47 12.55 -7.02
N LEU A 85 -8.77 11.61 -6.36
CA LEU A 85 -9.40 10.40 -5.84
C LEU A 85 -10.38 10.73 -4.72
N LYS A 86 -10.01 11.60 -3.79
CA LYS A 86 -10.88 12.04 -2.69
C LYS A 86 -12.14 12.69 -3.22
N ASP A 87 -12.01 13.58 -4.19
CA ASP A 87 -13.16 14.28 -4.80
C ASP A 87 -14.11 13.32 -5.49
N THR A 88 -13.57 12.32 -6.18
CA THR A 88 -14.37 11.29 -6.85
C THR A 88 -15.17 10.46 -5.85
N VAL A 89 -14.57 10.10 -4.74
CA VAL A 89 -15.21 9.27 -3.70
C VAL A 89 -16.23 10.07 -2.89
N SER A 90 -16.01 11.36 -2.73
CA SER A 90 -16.84 12.25 -1.89
C SER A 90 -18.11 12.77 -2.59
N LYS A 91 -18.34 12.41 -3.82
CA LYS A 91 -19.55 12.82 -4.56
C LYS A 91 -20.81 12.24 -3.98
#